data_a1d8ed6d089fa66284dd276c8b75bcce
#
_entry.id   a1d8ed6d089fa66284dd276c8b75bcce
#
_cell.length_a   1.000
_cell.length_b   1.000
_cell.length_c   1.000
_cell.angle_alpha   90.00
_cell.angle_beta   90.00
_cell.angle_gamma   90.00
#
_symmetry.space_group_name_H-M   'P 1'
#
loop_
_entity.id
_entity.type
_entity.pdbx_description
1 polymer ?
#
loop_
_entity_poly.entity_id
_entity_poly.type
_entity_poly.pdbx_seq_one_letter_code
_entity_poly.pdbx_strand_id
1 'polypeptide(L)'
;MLDQSNKFLRKFSFVRRPDLTVASCISFLQKKTSSKIYYSGQAYRRSSGKSENFINDQLGIEIFGSKNLIKDDFKVISTILSSAKKIKMKRIKIKVGDISLFKSLINALEMPERWKLRLIRHFWRPSYFEELLKRLEKNTDIDAVTFDTDKKRFYEMKKMEQNKIIAGRSISEILKRFDKKIKDPRSFTDGKKIVKIIKSFLEINCKLSELDEKLLNFAKKNNLKKNIFRNFQSIQNLKKLNHDINFISNFGRDVEYYTGVVFEVFSEKREIARGGRYDDLLKSLGAKKNIPAVGAAINLKNI
;
A
#
# COMPACT_ATOMS: atom_id res chain seq x y z
N MET A 1 -39.66 -23.72 1.07
CA MET A 1 -38.70 -22.72 0.51
C MET A 1 -37.86 -22.03 1.60
N LEU A 2 -37.40 -22.73 2.64
CA LEU A 2 -36.64 -22.16 3.76
C LEU A 2 -35.32 -22.90 4.06
N ASP A 3 -34.83 -23.75 3.14
CA ASP A 3 -33.65 -24.60 3.40
C ASP A 3 -32.39 -24.28 2.60
N GLN A 4 -32.40 -23.27 1.72
CA GLN A 4 -31.20 -22.90 0.96
C GLN A 4 -30.37 -21.80 1.61
N SER A 5 -30.92 -20.97 2.48
CA SER A 5 -30.19 -19.92 3.20
C SER A 5 -29.26 -20.47 4.30
N ASN A 6 -29.63 -21.61 4.90
CA ASN A 6 -28.83 -22.25 5.96
C ASN A 6 -27.60 -23.03 5.45
N LYS A 7 -27.54 -23.41 4.16
CA LYS A 7 -26.37 -24.08 3.58
C LYS A 7 -25.23 -23.11 3.25
N PHE A 8 -25.56 -21.83 2.98
CA PHE A 8 -24.53 -20.81 2.71
C PHE A 8 -23.79 -20.36 3.97
N LEU A 9 -24.47 -20.35 5.12
CA LEU A 9 -23.88 -19.96 6.41
C LEU A 9 -22.97 -21.04 7.03
N ARG A 10 -23.08 -22.31 6.61
CA ARG A 10 -22.24 -23.41 7.14
C ARG A 10 -20.84 -23.52 6.50
N LYS A 11 -20.51 -22.69 5.51
CA LYS A 11 -19.18 -22.66 4.84
C LYS A 11 -18.26 -21.56 5.32
N PHE A 12 -18.65 -20.74 6.25
CA PHE A 12 -17.72 -19.82 6.90
C PHE A 12 -16.97 -20.58 8.00
N SER A 13 -15.84 -21.19 7.63
CA SER A 13 -14.81 -21.50 8.60
C SER A 13 -14.47 -20.19 9.33
N PHE A 14 -14.48 -20.21 10.66
CA PHE A 14 -14.10 -19.07 11.49
C PHE A 14 -12.68 -18.64 11.10
N VAL A 15 -12.54 -17.56 10.34
CA VAL A 15 -11.24 -16.99 9.97
C VAL A 15 -10.79 -16.14 11.15
N ARG A 16 -9.70 -16.53 11.80
CA ARG A 16 -9.07 -15.73 12.85
C ARG A 16 -8.56 -14.42 12.26
N ARG A 17 -8.86 -13.29 12.88
CA ARG A 17 -8.50 -11.95 12.41
C ARG A 17 -7.00 -11.73 12.47
N PRO A 18 -6.32 -11.45 11.34
CA PRO A 18 -4.88 -11.18 11.33
C PRO A 18 -4.52 -9.80 11.87
N ASP A 19 -5.47 -8.85 11.84
CA ASP A 19 -5.39 -7.51 12.42
C ASP A 19 -6.79 -6.98 12.77
N LEU A 20 -6.84 -5.86 13.46
CA LEU A 20 -8.09 -5.22 13.87
C LEU A 20 -8.48 -4.02 13.00
N THR A 21 -7.61 -3.60 12.08
CA THR A 21 -7.83 -2.45 11.17
C THR A 21 -9.03 -2.69 10.27
N VAL A 22 -9.12 -3.88 9.62
CA VAL A 22 -10.26 -4.21 8.74
C VAL A 22 -11.57 -4.23 9.53
N ALA A 23 -11.58 -4.78 10.75
CA ALA A 23 -12.76 -4.79 11.61
C ALA A 23 -13.19 -3.37 12.00
N SER A 24 -12.22 -2.48 12.29
CA SER A 24 -12.46 -1.06 12.58
C SER A 24 -13.03 -0.33 11.36
N CYS A 25 -12.51 -0.59 10.16
CA CYS A 25 -13.05 -0.04 8.91
C CYS A 25 -14.51 -0.45 8.68
N ILE A 26 -14.84 -1.74 8.86
CA ILE A 26 -16.21 -2.26 8.72
C ILE A 26 -17.13 -1.60 9.74
N SER A 27 -16.71 -1.52 11.00
CA SER A 27 -17.48 -0.87 12.06
C SER A 27 -17.75 0.61 11.75
N PHE A 28 -16.75 1.33 11.24
CA PHE A 28 -16.91 2.71 10.82
C PHE A 28 -17.92 2.87 9.68
N LEU A 29 -17.87 1.99 8.66
CA LEU A 29 -18.78 2.04 7.52
C LEU A 29 -20.22 1.72 7.91
N GLN A 30 -20.44 0.79 8.85
CA GLN A 30 -21.78 0.36 9.29
C GLN A 30 -22.41 1.34 10.28
N LYS A 31 -21.64 1.81 11.26
CA LYS A 31 -22.18 2.55 12.40
C LYS A 31 -22.08 4.07 12.27
N LYS A 32 -21.43 4.59 11.22
CA LYS A 32 -21.09 6.02 11.08
C LYS A 32 -20.50 6.61 12.36
N THR A 33 -19.68 5.82 13.05
CA THR A 33 -19.03 6.19 14.32
C THR A 33 -18.07 7.37 14.14
N SER A 34 -17.45 7.82 15.23
CA SER A 34 -16.39 8.84 15.21
C SER A 34 -15.33 8.55 14.16
N SER A 35 -14.81 9.59 13.50
CA SER A 35 -13.68 9.50 12.56
C SER A 35 -12.38 9.07 13.24
N LYS A 36 -12.34 9.00 14.57
CA LYS A 36 -11.20 8.50 15.38
C LYS A 36 -11.68 7.35 16.24
N ILE A 37 -11.04 6.20 16.06
CA ILE A 37 -11.38 4.98 16.78
C ILE A 37 -10.13 4.50 17.52
N TYR A 38 -10.33 4.11 18.77
CA TYR A 38 -9.35 3.37 19.58
C TYR A 38 -9.92 1.98 19.80
N TYR A 39 -9.08 0.96 19.72
CA TYR A 39 -9.49 -0.39 19.97
C TYR A 39 -8.47 -1.16 20.81
N SER A 40 -8.96 -2.18 21.51
CA SER A 40 -8.17 -3.22 22.15
C SER A 40 -8.71 -4.58 21.73
N GLY A 41 -7.83 -5.53 21.48
CA GLY A 41 -8.25 -6.88 21.12
C GLY A 41 -7.10 -7.76 20.64
N GLN A 42 -7.46 -8.99 20.30
CA GLN A 42 -6.52 -10.01 19.87
C GLN A 42 -6.44 -10.10 18.35
N ALA A 43 -5.21 -10.07 17.83
CA ALA A 43 -4.87 -10.39 16.44
C ALA A 43 -4.21 -11.77 16.39
N TYR A 44 -4.59 -12.57 15.40
CA TYR A 44 -4.12 -13.94 15.23
C TYR A 44 -3.24 -14.02 14.00
N ARG A 45 -1.97 -14.34 14.16
CA ARG A 45 -1.01 -14.50 13.05
C ARG A 45 -0.45 -15.91 13.04
N ARG A 46 -0.29 -16.46 11.84
CA ARG A 46 0.42 -17.73 11.66
C ARG A 46 1.91 -17.43 11.50
N SER A 47 2.76 -18.08 12.28
CA SER A 47 4.20 -18.01 12.06
C SER A 47 4.58 -18.78 10.79
N SER A 48 5.34 -18.16 9.91
CA SER A 48 5.98 -18.85 8.78
C SER A 48 7.03 -19.81 9.34
N GLY A 49 6.76 -21.11 9.30
CA GLY A 49 7.74 -22.15 9.62
C GLY A 49 7.64 -22.84 10.99
N LYS A 50 6.72 -22.42 11.87
CA LYS A 50 6.41 -23.14 13.12
C LYS A 50 4.90 -23.33 13.25
N SER A 51 4.46 -24.44 13.81
CA SER A 51 3.04 -24.78 14.01
C SER A 51 2.32 -23.90 15.04
N GLU A 52 3.00 -22.96 15.66
CA GLU A 52 2.47 -22.11 16.72
C GLU A 52 1.69 -20.92 16.15
N ASN A 53 0.43 -20.83 16.52
CA ASN A 53 -0.40 -19.65 16.29
C ASN A 53 -0.01 -18.57 17.30
N PHE A 54 0.45 -17.41 16.83
CA PHE A 54 0.70 -16.28 17.72
C PHE A 54 -0.57 -15.48 17.91
N ILE A 55 -1.00 -15.40 19.17
CA ILE A 55 -2.00 -14.45 19.62
C ILE A 55 -1.25 -13.19 20.07
N ASN A 56 -1.58 -12.07 19.46
CA ASN A 56 -1.02 -10.76 19.81
C ASN A 56 -2.13 -9.89 20.36
N ASP A 57 -2.02 -9.51 21.61
CA ASP A 57 -2.87 -8.48 22.20
C ASP A 57 -2.43 -7.12 21.64
N GLN A 58 -3.36 -6.38 21.05
CA GLN A 58 -3.10 -5.11 20.37
C GLN A 58 -3.96 -3.98 20.93
N LEU A 59 -3.35 -2.83 21.09
CA LEU A 59 -4.04 -1.54 21.18
C LEU A 59 -3.86 -0.81 19.86
N GLY A 60 -4.92 -0.20 19.33
CA GLY A 60 -4.79 0.53 18.08
C GLY A 60 -5.53 1.85 18.06
N ILE A 61 -5.11 2.69 17.13
CA ILE A 61 -5.74 3.96 16.79
C ILE A 61 -5.94 4.01 15.27
N GLU A 62 -7.15 4.40 14.85
CA GLU A 62 -7.48 4.63 13.46
C GLU A 62 -8.12 6.01 13.29
N ILE A 63 -7.75 6.73 12.24
CA ILE A 63 -8.33 8.01 11.83
C ILE A 63 -8.89 7.86 10.43
N PHE A 64 -10.21 8.01 10.28
CA PHE A 64 -10.94 7.90 9.03
C PHE A 64 -11.43 9.28 8.56
N GLY A 65 -11.51 9.46 7.23
CA GLY A 65 -12.05 10.69 6.63
C GLY A 65 -11.19 11.92 6.89
N SER A 66 -9.88 11.72 6.94
CA SER A 66 -8.89 12.79 7.17
C SER A 66 -9.08 13.96 6.21
N LYS A 67 -9.18 15.18 6.76
CA LYS A 67 -9.15 16.44 5.99
C LYS A 67 -7.72 16.98 5.81
N ASN A 68 -6.80 16.56 6.67
CA ASN A 68 -5.39 16.96 6.62
C ASN A 68 -4.50 15.74 6.85
N LEU A 69 -4.11 15.11 5.74
CA LEU A 69 -3.34 13.87 5.73
C LEU A 69 -2.04 14.00 6.53
N ILE A 70 -1.31 15.09 6.33
CA ILE A 70 -0.01 15.35 6.97
C ILE A 70 -0.16 15.42 8.49
N LYS A 71 -1.19 16.14 8.96
CA LYS A 71 -1.45 16.30 10.39
C LYS A 71 -1.86 14.98 11.04
N ASP A 72 -2.66 14.18 10.35
CA ASP A 72 -3.16 12.94 10.91
C ASP A 72 -2.09 11.83 10.90
N ASP A 73 -1.24 11.76 9.87
CA ASP A 73 -0.05 10.88 9.87
C ASP A 73 0.86 11.20 11.07
N PHE A 74 1.19 12.48 11.25
CA PHE A 74 1.97 12.95 12.39
C PHE A 74 1.30 12.60 13.72
N LYS A 75 -0.02 12.80 13.82
CA LYS A 75 -0.78 12.56 15.04
C LYS A 75 -0.76 11.09 15.46
N VAL A 76 -0.95 10.16 14.52
CA VAL A 76 -0.91 8.73 14.83
C VAL A 76 0.45 8.36 15.40
N ILE A 77 1.55 8.74 14.72
CA ILE A 77 2.90 8.41 15.17
C ILE A 77 3.22 9.07 16.50
N SER A 78 2.90 10.36 16.67
CA SER A 78 3.13 11.09 17.92
C SER A 78 2.33 10.51 19.11
N THR A 79 1.13 9.98 18.86
CA THR A 79 0.34 9.28 19.88
C THR A 79 1.05 8.03 20.37
N ILE A 80 1.56 7.19 19.44
CA ILE A 80 2.35 6.01 19.79
C ILE A 80 3.58 6.37 20.60
N LEU A 81 4.33 7.38 20.16
CA LEU A 81 5.55 7.85 20.88
C LEU A 81 5.25 8.39 22.27
N SER A 82 4.16 9.15 22.40
CA SER A 82 3.71 9.68 23.71
C SER A 82 3.30 8.56 24.64
N SER A 83 2.65 7.51 24.13
CA SER A 83 2.28 6.32 24.90
C SER A 83 3.55 5.57 25.35
N ALA A 84 4.49 5.33 24.46
CA ALA A 84 5.76 4.68 24.77
C ALA A 84 6.56 5.45 25.85
N LYS A 85 6.56 6.79 25.76
CA LYS A 85 7.20 7.66 26.77
C LYS A 85 6.53 7.54 28.14
N LYS A 86 5.19 7.51 28.20
CA LYS A 86 4.43 7.38 29.46
C LYS A 86 4.74 6.09 30.20
N ILE A 87 4.96 4.99 29.48
CA ILE A 87 5.36 3.70 30.06
C ILE A 87 6.88 3.54 30.16
N LYS A 88 7.63 4.65 30.05
CA LYS A 88 9.09 4.74 30.26
C LYS A 88 9.92 3.86 29.32
N MET A 89 9.45 3.59 28.11
CA MET A 89 10.23 2.87 27.11
C MET A 89 11.47 3.66 26.69
N LYS A 90 12.57 2.97 26.48
CA LYS A 90 13.90 3.57 26.20
C LYS A 90 14.34 3.27 24.77
N ARG A 91 15.29 4.08 24.26
CA ARG A 91 15.97 3.87 22.97
C ARG A 91 14.99 3.67 21.82
N ILE A 92 14.01 4.58 21.72
CA ILE A 92 13.02 4.56 20.66
C ILE A 92 13.67 4.86 19.31
N LYS A 93 13.47 3.97 18.35
CA LYS A 93 13.87 4.12 16.94
C LYS A 93 12.65 3.93 16.05
N ILE A 94 12.60 4.68 14.96
CA ILE A 94 11.49 4.64 14.01
C ILE A 94 12.04 4.29 12.63
N LYS A 95 11.44 3.30 11.99
CA LYS A 95 11.62 3.06 10.55
C LYS A 95 10.41 3.61 9.82
N VAL A 96 10.64 4.32 8.73
CA VAL A 96 9.57 4.84 7.87
C VAL A 96 9.84 4.52 6.41
N GLY A 97 8.77 4.32 5.67
CA GLY A 97 8.75 4.26 4.22
C GLY A 97 7.57 5.05 3.68
N ASP A 98 7.49 5.19 2.36
CA ASP A 98 6.33 5.81 1.71
C ASP A 98 6.07 5.18 0.36
N ILE A 99 4.97 4.46 0.27
CA ILE A 99 4.51 3.80 -0.96
C ILE A 99 4.21 4.83 -2.06
N SER A 100 3.82 6.06 -1.69
CA SER A 100 3.52 7.12 -2.65
C SER A 100 4.77 7.60 -3.41
N LEU A 101 5.95 7.56 -2.78
CA LEU A 101 7.22 7.89 -3.44
C LEU A 101 7.56 6.88 -4.55
N PHE A 102 7.38 5.59 -4.28
CA PHE A 102 7.53 4.56 -5.30
C PHE A 102 6.53 4.76 -6.45
N LYS A 103 5.26 5.01 -6.15
CA LYS A 103 4.24 5.31 -7.18
C LYS A 103 4.62 6.53 -8.00
N SER A 104 5.14 7.58 -7.37
CA SER A 104 5.61 8.80 -8.05
C SER A 104 6.78 8.52 -9.00
N LEU A 105 7.76 7.72 -8.56
CA LEU A 105 8.86 7.28 -9.40
C LEU A 105 8.35 6.51 -10.62
N ILE A 106 7.55 5.45 -10.42
CA ILE A 106 7.06 4.62 -11.51
C ILE A 106 6.26 5.44 -12.54
N ASN A 107 5.43 6.40 -12.07
CA ASN A 107 4.66 7.26 -12.97
C ASN A 107 5.55 8.23 -13.76
N ALA A 108 6.68 8.65 -13.22
CA ALA A 108 7.62 9.55 -13.89
C ALA A 108 8.52 8.85 -14.91
N LEU A 109 8.68 7.53 -14.82
CA LEU A 109 9.50 6.76 -15.76
C LEU A 109 8.78 6.58 -17.10
N GLU A 110 9.53 6.74 -18.18
CA GLU A 110 9.05 6.53 -19.55
C GLU A 110 9.03 5.05 -19.89
N MET A 111 7.89 4.42 -19.63
CA MET A 111 7.65 3.01 -19.94
C MET A 111 6.17 2.78 -20.28
N PRO A 112 5.83 1.68 -20.98
CA PRO A 112 4.45 1.33 -21.27
C PRO A 112 3.57 1.28 -20.02
N GLU A 113 2.34 1.79 -20.12
CA GLU A 113 1.43 1.93 -18.99
C GLU A 113 1.12 0.59 -18.30
N ARG A 114 1.06 -0.51 -19.05
CA ARG A 114 0.88 -1.85 -18.49
C ARG A 114 1.98 -2.23 -17.49
N TRP A 115 3.22 -1.82 -17.74
CA TRP A 115 4.32 -2.07 -16.81
C TRP A 115 4.20 -1.22 -15.56
N LYS A 116 3.84 0.07 -15.68
CA LYS A 116 3.58 0.94 -14.53
C LYS A 116 2.51 0.33 -13.62
N LEU A 117 1.36 -0.05 -14.19
CA LEU A 117 0.26 -0.64 -13.44
C LEU A 117 0.64 -1.97 -12.77
N ARG A 118 1.39 -2.83 -13.45
CA ARG A 118 1.86 -4.10 -12.88
C ARG A 118 2.84 -3.88 -11.72
N LEU A 119 3.84 -3.02 -11.89
CA LEU A 119 4.83 -2.73 -10.86
C LEU A 119 4.19 -2.10 -9.63
N ILE A 120 3.29 -1.13 -9.79
CA ILE A 120 2.56 -0.52 -8.67
C ILE A 120 1.67 -1.54 -7.97
N ARG A 121 0.92 -2.33 -8.72
CA ARG A 121 -0.02 -3.32 -8.18
C ARG A 121 0.65 -4.41 -7.38
N HIS A 122 1.85 -4.83 -7.79
CA HIS A 122 2.55 -5.97 -7.19
C HIS A 122 3.75 -5.57 -6.34
N PHE A 123 3.90 -4.29 -6.03
CA PHE A 123 4.97 -3.79 -5.20
C PHE A 123 5.02 -4.47 -3.82
N TRP A 124 3.87 -4.79 -3.25
CA TRP A 124 3.73 -5.46 -1.96
C TRP A 124 4.10 -6.97 -1.96
N ARG A 125 4.40 -7.56 -3.13
CA ARG A 125 4.84 -8.96 -3.28
C ARG A 125 6.31 -9.04 -3.67
N PRO A 126 7.26 -9.00 -2.74
CA PRO A 126 8.68 -8.86 -3.07
C PRO A 126 9.20 -9.86 -4.11
N SER A 127 8.93 -11.15 -3.94
CA SER A 127 9.40 -12.19 -4.86
C SER A 127 8.81 -12.05 -6.27
N TYR A 128 7.50 -11.80 -6.36
CA TYR A 128 6.84 -11.60 -7.64
C TYR A 128 7.24 -10.28 -8.31
N PHE A 129 7.48 -9.24 -7.51
CA PHE A 129 7.97 -7.96 -8.00
C PHE A 129 9.37 -8.09 -8.63
N GLU A 130 10.28 -8.84 -8.00
CA GLU A 130 11.59 -9.13 -8.58
C GLU A 130 11.48 -9.91 -9.90
N GLU A 131 10.53 -10.82 -10.01
CA GLU A 131 10.25 -11.52 -11.26
C GLU A 131 9.74 -10.57 -12.35
N LEU A 132 8.86 -9.62 -11.99
CA LEU A 132 8.41 -8.58 -12.92
C LEU A 132 9.56 -7.69 -13.41
N LEU A 133 10.49 -7.33 -12.52
CA LEU A 133 11.69 -6.57 -12.91
C LEU A 133 12.55 -7.37 -13.91
N LYS A 134 12.77 -8.66 -13.68
CA LYS A 134 13.49 -9.53 -14.63
C LYS A 134 12.82 -9.61 -16.00
N ARG A 135 11.48 -9.69 -16.02
CA ARG A 135 10.69 -9.68 -17.27
C ARG A 135 10.78 -8.34 -17.99
N LEU A 136 10.71 -7.23 -17.27
CA LEU A 136 10.88 -5.90 -17.82
C LEU A 136 12.29 -5.71 -18.41
N GLU A 137 13.32 -6.18 -17.72
CA GLU A 137 14.71 -6.11 -18.16
C GLU A 137 14.94 -6.87 -19.48
N LYS A 138 14.34 -8.07 -19.60
CA LYS A 138 14.44 -8.92 -20.79
C LYS A 138 13.47 -8.54 -21.91
N ASN A 139 12.61 -7.56 -21.67
CA ASN A 139 11.51 -7.20 -22.58
C ASN A 139 10.62 -8.41 -22.97
N THR A 140 10.48 -9.37 -22.08
CA THR A 140 9.62 -10.54 -22.28
C THR A 140 8.21 -10.20 -21.83
N ASP A 141 7.35 -9.87 -22.79
CA ASP A 141 5.92 -9.70 -22.54
C ASP A 141 5.20 -11.03 -22.82
N ILE A 142 4.79 -11.72 -21.76
CA ILE A 142 4.09 -13.02 -21.86
C ILE A 142 2.72 -12.85 -22.51
N ASP A 143 2.23 -11.62 -22.66
CA ASP A 143 0.87 -11.32 -23.08
C ASP A 143 0.69 -11.07 -24.59
N ALA A 144 1.63 -11.47 -25.46
CA ALA A 144 1.45 -11.31 -26.90
C ALA A 144 0.17 -12.00 -27.41
N VAL A 145 -0.09 -13.22 -26.92
CA VAL A 145 -1.30 -14.01 -27.27
C VAL A 145 -2.58 -13.36 -26.71
N THR A 146 -2.53 -12.82 -25.48
CA THR A 146 -3.68 -12.13 -24.88
C THR A 146 -3.96 -10.78 -25.53
N PHE A 147 -2.96 -10.15 -26.14
CA PHE A 147 -3.15 -8.89 -26.83
C PHE A 147 -4.08 -9.00 -28.04
N ASP A 148 -3.86 -9.98 -28.91
CA ASP A 148 -4.71 -10.21 -30.08
C ASP A 148 -6.11 -10.63 -29.67
N THR A 149 -6.24 -11.43 -28.62
CA THR A 149 -7.52 -11.80 -28.02
C THR A 149 -8.23 -10.58 -27.43
N ASP A 150 -7.54 -9.72 -26.70
CA ASP A 150 -8.08 -8.48 -26.13
C ASP A 150 -8.51 -7.51 -27.23
N LYS A 151 -7.76 -7.42 -28.35
CA LYS A 151 -8.12 -6.61 -29.51
C LYS A 151 -9.41 -7.10 -30.20
N LYS A 152 -9.53 -8.40 -30.39
CA LYS A 152 -10.77 -9.00 -30.94
C LYS A 152 -11.96 -8.72 -30.03
N ARG A 153 -11.84 -8.99 -28.72
CA ARG A 153 -12.89 -8.72 -27.74
C ARG A 153 -13.27 -7.24 -27.65
N PHE A 154 -12.33 -6.32 -27.81
CA PHE A 154 -12.62 -4.89 -27.86
C PHE A 154 -13.58 -4.54 -29.00
N TYR A 155 -13.30 -5.03 -30.21
CA TYR A 155 -14.16 -4.75 -31.35
C TYR A 155 -15.53 -5.44 -31.24
N GLU A 156 -15.61 -6.64 -30.67
CA GLU A 156 -16.88 -7.34 -30.40
C GLU A 156 -17.71 -6.55 -29.37
N MET A 157 -17.12 -6.14 -28.26
CA MET A 157 -17.80 -5.39 -27.20
C MET A 157 -18.21 -3.98 -27.65
N LYS A 158 -17.48 -3.37 -28.59
CA LYS A 158 -17.84 -2.06 -29.14
C LYS A 158 -19.18 -2.07 -29.89
N LYS A 159 -19.61 -3.25 -30.37
CA LYS A 159 -20.91 -3.46 -31.03
C LYS A 159 -22.06 -3.63 -30.02
N MET A 160 -21.78 -3.81 -28.75
CA MET A 160 -22.78 -4.03 -27.69
C MET A 160 -23.32 -2.71 -27.16
N GLU A 161 -24.49 -2.78 -26.52
CA GLU A 161 -25.10 -1.64 -25.82
C GLU A 161 -24.22 -1.14 -24.71
N GLN A 162 -23.86 0.16 -24.72
CA GLN A 162 -22.84 0.75 -23.86
C GLN A 162 -23.20 0.74 -22.36
N ASN A 163 -24.50 0.78 -22.04
CA ASN A 163 -25.00 0.79 -20.67
C ASN A 163 -25.18 -0.60 -20.05
N LYS A 164 -25.04 -1.67 -20.86
CA LYS A 164 -25.12 -3.03 -20.35
C LYS A 164 -24.06 -3.29 -19.29
N ILE A 165 -24.46 -3.89 -18.18
CA ILE A 165 -23.57 -4.21 -17.04
C ILE A 165 -23.12 -5.66 -17.16
N ILE A 166 -21.80 -5.88 -17.15
CA ILE A 166 -21.16 -7.20 -17.10
C ILE A 166 -20.27 -7.26 -15.87
N ALA A 167 -20.52 -8.20 -14.97
CA ALA A 167 -19.77 -8.38 -13.73
C ALA A 167 -19.60 -7.07 -12.93
N GLY A 168 -20.70 -6.30 -12.80
CA GLY A 168 -20.73 -5.05 -12.03
C GLY A 168 -20.08 -3.83 -12.71
N ARG A 169 -19.75 -3.92 -14.01
CA ARG A 169 -19.16 -2.81 -14.79
C ARG A 169 -19.91 -2.56 -16.06
N SER A 170 -20.06 -1.29 -16.46
CA SER A 170 -20.63 -0.94 -17.75
C SER A 170 -19.67 -1.32 -18.90
N ILE A 171 -20.24 -1.62 -20.06
CA ILE A 171 -19.43 -1.87 -21.27
C ILE A 171 -18.53 -0.69 -21.59
N SER A 172 -19.00 0.56 -21.39
CA SER A 172 -18.19 1.76 -21.59
C SER A 172 -16.94 1.78 -20.71
N GLU A 173 -17.03 1.36 -19.44
CA GLU A 173 -15.87 1.27 -18.55
C GLU A 173 -14.90 0.16 -18.98
N ILE A 174 -15.44 -0.98 -19.41
CA ILE A 174 -14.64 -2.10 -19.91
C ILE A 174 -13.89 -1.68 -21.18
N LEU A 175 -14.59 -1.05 -22.14
CA LEU A 175 -14.00 -0.55 -23.38
C LEU A 175 -12.88 0.47 -23.15
N LYS A 176 -13.04 1.42 -22.22
CA LYS A 176 -11.96 2.36 -21.85
C LYS A 176 -10.70 1.64 -21.36
N ARG A 177 -10.85 0.51 -20.67
CA ARG A 177 -9.71 -0.31 -20.22
C ARG A 177 -9.04 -1.06 -21.37
N PHE A 178 -9.83 -1.64 -22.26
CA PHE A 178 -9.30 -2.31 -23.45
C PHE A 178 -8.61 -1.33 -24.40
N ASP A 179 -9.18 -0.14 -24.63
CA ASP A 179 -8.57 0.90 -25.47
C ASP A 179 -7.18 1.30 -24.95
N LYS A 180 -7.04 1.51 -23.64
CA LYS A 180 -5.72 1.74 -23.02
C LYS A 180 -4.73 0.60 -23.25
N LYS A 181 -5.17 -0.65 -23.16
CA LYS A 181 -4.32 -1.82 -23.39
C LYS A 181 -3.89 -1.94 -24.85
N ILE A 182 -4.79 -1.68 -25.79
CA ILE A 182 -4.54 -1.79 -27.23
C ILE A 182 -3.59 -0.70 -27.72
N LYS A 183 -3.70 0.52 -27.17
CA LYS A 183 -2.84 1.66 -27.47
C LYS A 183 -1.47 1.60 -26.83
N ASP A 184 -1.28 0.72 -25.83
CA ASP A 184 -0.02 0.63 -25.07
C ASP A 184 1.09 0.02 -25.95
N PRO A 185 2.25 0.71 -26.12
CA PRO A 185 3.33 0.25 -27.00
C PRO A 185 3.86 -1.13 -26.61
N ARG A 186 4.00 -2.04 -27.59
CA ARG A 186 4.54 -3.40 -27.35
C ARG A 186 6.04 -3.48 -27.44
N SER A 187 6.66 -2.67 -28.31
CA SER A 187 8.11 -2.54 -28.39
C SER A 187 8.59 -1.62 -27.27
N PHE A 188 9.48 -2.11 -26.42
CA PHE A 188 10.09 -1.33 -25.37
C PHE A 188 11.52 -1.82 -25.12
N THR A 189 12.51 -0.99 -25.38
CA THR A 189 13.93 -1.36 -25.35
C THR A 189 14.65 -0.95 -24.07
N ASP A 190 14.14 0.07 -23.34
CA ASP A 190 14.80 0.66 -22.18
C ASP A 190 14.63 -0.12 -20.86
N GLY A 191 14.15 -1.37 -20.91
CA GLY A 191 13.87 -2.17 -19.74
C GLY A 191 15.02 -2.27 -18.76
N LYS A 192 16.25 -2.52 -19.25
CA LYS A 192 17.46 -2.59 -18.40
C LYS A 192 17.74 -1.28 -17.67
N LYS A 193 17.63 -0.14 -18.36
CA LYS A 193 17.83 1.20 -17.78
C LYS A 193 16.79 1.47 -16.69
N ILE A 194 15.52 1.20 -16.98
CA ILE A 194 14.41 1.39 -16.04
C ILE A 194 14.57 0.52 -14.78
N VAL A 195 14.90 -0.76 -14.94
CA VAL A 195 15.14 -1.67 -13.82
C VAL A 195 16.28 -1.19 -12.94
N LYS A 196 17.38 -0.69 -13.54
CA LYS A 196 18.50 -0.09 -12.78
C LYS A 196 18.06 1.11 -11.96
N ILE A 197 17.21 1.98 -12.51
CA ILE A 197 16.66 3.14 -11.79
C ILE A 197 15.78 2.68 -10.64
N ILE A 198 14.87 1.73 -10.87
CA ILE A 198 13.98 1.20 -9.83
C ILE A 198 14.79 0.56 -8.69
N LYS A 199 15.75 -0.31 -9.01
CA LYS A 199 16.60 -0.97 -8.01
C LYS A 199 17.39 0.05 -7.17
N SER A 200 18.01 1.04 -7.83
CA SER A 200 18.78 2.09 -7.11
C SER A 200 17.89 2.96 -6.21
N PHE A 201 16.61 3.16 -6.55
CA PHE A 201 15.65 3.79 -5.64
C PHE A 201 15.36 2.90 -4.43
N LEU A 202 15.13 1.61 -4.63
CA LEU A 202 14.81 0.66 -3.54
C LEU A 202 15.97 0.45 -2.56
N GLU A 203 17.19 0.82 -2.93
CA GLU A 203 18.38 0.78 -2.07
C GLU A 203 18.54 2.02 -1.19
N ILE A 204 17.70 3.07 -1.37
CA ILE A 204 17.78 4.26 -0.52
C ILE A 204 17.43 3.89 0.91
N ASN A 205 18.41 4.04 1.80
CA ASN A 205 18.32 3.85 3.23
C ASN A 205 19.16 4.95 3.90
N CYS A 206 18.52 5.83 4.66
CA CYS A 206 19.20 7.00 5.23
C CYS A 206 18.44 7.55 6.44
N LYS A 207 19.10 8.43 7.21
CA LYS A 207 18.40 9.22 8.22
C LYS A 207 17.34 10.10 7.55
N LEU A 208 16.22 10.30 8.23
CA LEU A 208 15.14 11.13 7.69
C LEU A 208 15.59 12.58 7.40
N SER A 209 16.57 13.10 8.14
CA SER A 209 17.18 14.41 7.89
C SER A 209 17.86 14.53 6.53
N GLU A 210 18.42 13.44 6.01
CA GLU A 210 19.18 13.37 4.75
C GLU A 210 18.29 13.07 3.54
N LEU A 211 17.01 12.71 3.76
CA LEU A 211 16.15 12.16 2.70
C LEU A 211 15.98 13.14 1.53
N ASP A 212 15.79 14.43 1.79
CA ASP A 212 15.57 15.44 0.73
C ASP A 212 16.75 15.50 -0.21
N GLU A 213 17.95 15.52 0.34
CA GLU A 213 19.20 15.55 -0.45
C GLU A 213 19.37 14.23 -1.23
N LYS A 214 19.13 13.09 -0.59
CA LYS A 214 19.22 11.76 -1.25
C LYS A 214 18.26 11.65 -2.44
N LEU A 215 17.00 12.08 -2.27
CA LEU A 215 16.01 12.06 -3.34
C LEU A 215 16.35 13.05 -4.47
N LEU A 216 16.85 14.24 -4.13
CA LEU A 216 17.29 15.22 -5.12
C LEU A 216 18.48 14.69 -5.95
N ASN A 217 19.48 14.13 -5.28
CA ASN A 217 20.66 13.55 -5.94
C ASN A 217 20.28 12.33 -6.79
N PHE A 218 19.37 11.48 -6.30
CA PHE A 218 18.82 10.38 -7.07
C PHE A 218 18.11 10.86 -8.35
N ALA A 219 17.26 11.90 -8.26
CA ALA A 219 16.57 12.46 -9.41
C ALA A 219 17.55 13.04 -10.44
N LYS A 220 18.55 13.82 -9.99
CA LYS A 220 19.60 14.37 -10.86
C LYS A 220 20.39 13.28 -11.58
N LYS A 221 20.86 12.25 -10.86
CA LYS A 221 21.66 11.13 -11.41
C LYS A 221 20.90 10.36 -12.50
N ASN A 222 19.59 10.29 -12.40
CA ASN A 222 18.75 9.52 -13.32
C ASN A 222 18.01 10.39 -14.34
N ASN A 223 18.37 11.67 -14.50
CA ASN A 223 17.74 12.64 -15.41
C ASN A 223 16.22 12.76 -15.21
N LEU A 224 15.76 12.62 -13.96
CA LEU A 224 14.35 12.78 -13.59
C LEU A 224 14.06 14.24 -13.21
N LYS A 225 12.80 14.66 -13.42
CA LYS A 225 12.37 16.00 -12.99
C LYS A 225 12.53 16.15 -11.48
N LYS A 226 13.14 17.25 -11.02
CA LYS A 226 13.39 17.51 -9.58
C LYS A 226 12.15 17.44 -8.69
N ASN A 227 10.97 17.58 -9.27
CA ASN A 227 9.70 17.65 -8.57
C ASN A 227 8.90 16.34 -8.52
N ILE A 228 9.44 15.23 -8.99
CA ILE A 228 8.72 13.94 -8.98
C ILE A 228 8.33 13.48 -7.56
N PHE A 229 9.11 13.89 -6.56
CA PHE A 229 8.87 13.54 -5.16
C PHE A 229 8.24 14.67 -4.35
N ARG A 230 7.54 15.65 -4.98
CA ARG A 230 6.93 16.80 -4.26
C ARG A 230 5.90 16.43 -3.20
N ASN A 231 5.26 15.27 -3.32
CA ASN A 231 4.14 14.87 -2.48
C ASN A 231 4.54 14.10 -1.22
N PHE A 232 5.80 14.21 -0.75
CA PHE A 232 6.24 13.51 0.47
C PHE A 232 6.20 14.38 1.75
N GLN A 233 5.33 15.38 1.76
CA GLN A 233 5.17 16.31 2.89
C GLN A 233 4.84 15.60 4.21
N SER A 234 4.10 14.49 4.17
CA SER A 234 3.82 13.69 5.36
C SER A 234 5.12 13.19 6.02
N ILE A 235 6.01 12.59 5.24
CA ILE A 235 7.31 12.13 5.73
C ILE A 235 8.17 13.30 6.21
N GLN A 236 8.25 14.40 5.46
CA GLN A 236 9.01 15.59 5.88
C GLN A 236 8.53 16.14 7.23
N ASN A 237 7.22 16.14 7.47
CA ASN A 237 6.65 16.62 8.72
C ASN A 237 7.08 15.76 9.92
N LEU A 238 7.42 14.48 9.71
CA LEU A 238 7.91 13.59 10.77
C LEU A 238 9.27 14.01 11.34
N LYS A 239 10.05 14.85 10.64
CA LYS A 239 11.28 15.45 11.19
C LYS A 239 11.02 16.23 12.48
N LYS A 240 9.81 16.76 12.66
CA LYS A 240 9.38 17.50 13.86
C LYS A 240 9.24 16.61 15.12
N LEU A 241 9.22 15.28 14.95
CA LEU A 241 9.12 14.36 16.10
C LEU A 241 10.38 14.33 16.97
N ASN A 242 11.51 14.83 16.45
CA ASN A 242 12.81 14.88 17.14
C ASN A 242 13.24 13.50 17.71
N HIS A 243 13.08 12.47 16.91
CA HIS A 243 13.47 11.09 17.21
C HIS A 243 14.47 10.56 16.18
N ASP A 244 15.13 9.44 16.48
CA ASP A 244 15.97 8.71 15.54
C ASP A 244 15.08 8.01 14.52
N ILE A 245 14.89 8.64 13.36
CA ILE A 245 14.03 8.16 12.28
C ILE A 245 14.89 7.78 11.08
N ASN A 246 14.76 6.52 10.64
CA ASN A 246 15.41 6.00 9.46
C ASN A 246 14.41 5.77 8.34
N PHE A 247 14.65 6.35 7.17
CA PHE A 247 13.87 6.13 5.95
C PHE A 247 14.42 4.96 5.16
N ILE A 248 13.55 4.07 4.72
CA ILE A 248 13.88 2.93 3.86
C ILE A 248 12.86 2.87 2.73
N SER A 249 13.32 3.08 1.49
CA SER A 249 12.43 3.12 0.31
C SER A 249 11.76 1.79 -0.01
N ASN A 250 12.36 0.68 0.39
CA ASN A 250 11.86 -0.68 0.22
C ASN A 250 11.01 -1.17 1.40
N PHE A 251 10.63 -0.28 2.32
CA PHE A 251 9.90 -0.61 3.53
C PHE A 251 8.38 -0.54 3.33
N GLY A 252 7.61 -1.32 4.13
CA GLY A 252 6.14 -1.30 4.12
C GLY A 252 5.50 -2.12 2.99
N ARG A 253 6.25 -3.02 2.37
CA ARG A 253 5.77 -3.88 1.29
C ARG A 253 5.02 -5.13 1.75
N ASP A 254 4.97 -5.38 3.07
CA ASP A 254 4.37 -6.61 3.64
C ASP A 254 2.85 -6.57 3.64
N VAL A 255 2.25 -5.39 3.45
CA VAL A 255 0.81 -5.16 3.54
C VAL A 255 0.29 -4.49 2.28
N GLU A 256 -0.66 -5.15 1.61
CA GLU A 256 -1.18 -4.72 0.31
C GLU A 256 -1.93 -3.38 0.36
N TYR A 257 -2.61 -3.09 1.46
CA TYR A 257 -3.52 -1.96 1.52
C TYR A 257 -2.85 -0.61 1.83
N TYR A 258 -1.55 -0.55 2.14
CA TYR A 258 -0.88 0.72 2.37
C TYR A 258 -0.75 1.55 1.09
N THR A 259 -1.02 2.86 1.20
CA THR A 259 -1.05 3.79 0.06
C THR A 259 -0.07 4.96 0.16
N GLY A 260 0.46 5.23 1.35
CA GLY A 260 1.36 6.35 1.65
C GLY A 260 2.39 5.99 2.69
N VAL A 261 2.54 6.83 3.71
CA VAL A 261 3.49 6.62 4.81
C VAL A 261 3.22 5.30 5.54
N VAL A 262 4.29 4.54 5.79
CA VAL A 262 4.29 3.32 6.59
C VAL A 262 5.40 3.45 7.64
N PHE A 263 5.17 2.97 8.85
CA PHE A 263 6.16 3.07 9.91
C PHE A 263 6.14 1.88 10.88
N GLU A 264 7.28 1.63 11.48
CA GLU A 264 7.46 0.77 12.63
C GLU A 264 8.21 1.52 13.73
N VAL A 265 7.78 1.32 14.96
CA VAL A 265 8.42 1.89 16.14
C VAL A 265 9.05 0.77 16.95
N PHE A 266 10.31 0.95 17.29
CA PHE A 266 11.10 0.00 18.08
C PHE A 266 11.48 0.61 19.41
N SER A 267 11.45 -0.19 20.47
CA SER A 267 12.16 0.07 21.72
C SER A 267 13.28 -0.95 21.82
N GLU A 268 14.52 -0.46 21.85
CA GLU A 268 15.71 -1.30 21.73
C GLU A 268 15.69 -2.11 20.43
N LYS A 269 15.47 -3.44 20.50
CA LYS A 269 15.40 -4.34 19.34
C LYS A 269 13.98 -4.88 19.08
N ARG A 270 13.00 -4.55 19.95
CA ARG A 270 11.63 -5.07 19.86
C ARG A 270 10.75 -4.09 19.09
N GLU A 271 10.02 -4.56 18.09
CA GLU A 271 8.96 -3.79 17.45
C GLU A 271 7.79 -3.63 18.43
N ILE A 272 7.51 -2.41 18.86
CA ILE A 272 6.41 -2.11 19.79
C ILE A 272 5.14 -1.66 19.08
N ALA A 273 5.26 -1.07 17.90
CA ALA A 273 4.11 -0.64 17.13
C ALA A 273 4.43 -0.60 15.62
N ARG A 274 3.39 -0.75 14.82
CA ARG A 274 3.42 -0.54 13.37
C ARG A 274 2.14 0.12 12.88
N GLY A 275 2.22 0.82 11.76
CA GLY A 275 1.09 1.48 11.16
C GLY A 275 1.41 2.11 9.82
N GLY A 276 0.41 2.80 9.27
CA GLY A 276 0.56 3.50 7.99
C GLY A 276 -0.76 4.01 7.44
N ARG A 277 -0.68 4.66 6.28
CA ARG A 277 -1.80 5.23 5.54
C ARG A 277 -2.39 4.22 4.55
N TYR A 278 -3.72 4.13 4.50
CA TYR A 278 -4.43 3.14 3.68
C TYR A 278 -5.75 3.69 3.10
N ASP A 279 -5.65 4.72 2.26
CA ASP A 279 -6.77 5.53 1.74
C ASP A 279 -7.75 4.75 0.85
N ASP A 280 -7.31 3.64 0.24
CA ASP A 280 -8.11 2.83 -0.68
C ASP A 280 -8.86 1.69 0.01
N LEU A 281 -8.53 1.36 1.27
CA LEU A 281 -9.06 0.18 1.95
C LEU A 281 -10.57 0.26 2.16
N LEU A 282 -11.10 1.39 2.63
CA LEU A 282 -12.53 1.53 2.89
C LEU A 282 -13.37 1.39 1.61
N LYS A 283 -12.84 1.87 0.46
CA LYS A 283 -13.50 1.68 -0.84
C LYS A 283 -13.53 0.21 -1.24
N SER A 284 -12.47 -0.54 -1.03
CA SER A 284 -12.45 -1.99 -1.30
C SER A 284 -13.38 -2.77 -0.38
N LEU A 285 -13.73 -2.21 0.79
CA LEU A 285 -14.71 -2.75 1.73
C LEU A 285 -16.14 -2.25 1.50
N GLY A 286 -16.42 -1.53 0.39
CA GLY A 286 -17.77 -1.16 -0.04
C GLY A 286 -18.14 0.32 0.15
N ALA A 287 -17.21 1.20 0.53
CA ALA A 287 -17.49 2.63 0.53
C ALA A 287 -17.69 3.17 -0.90
N LYS A 288 -18.65 4.08 -1.09
CA LYS A 288 -18.95 4.69 -2.41
C LYS A 288 -17.77 5.48 -2.99
N LYS A 289 -16.91 6.02 -2.17
CA LYS A 289 -15.71 6.82 -2.53
C LYS A 289 -14.52 6.46 -1.67
N ASN A 290 -13.32 6.87 -2.09
CA ASN A 290 -12.14 6.76 -1.24
C ASN A 290 -12.32 7.60 0.03
N ILE A 291 -11.98 7.01 1.16
CA ILE A 291 -12.00 7.65 2.47
C ILE A 291 -10.58 7.59 3.01
N PRO A 292 -9.87 8.73 3.05
CA PRO A 292 -8.51 8.77 3.58
C PRO A 292 -8.44 8.19 4.99
N ALA A 293 -7.47 7.32 5.22
CA ALA A 293 -7.33 6.64 6.50
C ALA A 293 -5.87 6.38 6.87
N VAL A 294 -5.57 6.53 8.15
CA VAL A 294 -4.28 6.22 8.74
C VAL A 294 -4.47 5.64 10.13
N GLY A 295 -3.67 4.65 10.48
CA GLY A 295 -3.76 4.03 11.79
C GLY A 295 -2.49 3.30 12.21
N ALA A 296 -2.50 2.83 13.44
CA ALA A 296 -1.41 2.05 13.99
C ALA A 296 -1.90 1.09 15.08
N ALA A 297 -1.18 -0.01 15.23
CA ALA A 297 -1.37 -0.97 16.31
C ALA A 297 -0.09 -1.09 17.15
N ILE A 298 -0.25 -1.09 18.47
CA ILE A 298 0.76 -1.39 19.47
C ILE A 298 0.63 -2.87 19.84
N ASN A 299 1.73 -3.60 19.85
CA ASN A 299 1.80 -4.98 20.30
C ASN A 299 2.11 -5.03 21.81
N LEU A 300 1.13 -5.41 22.63
CA LEU A 300 1.26 -5.42 24.08
C LEU A 300 2.28 -6.43 24.62
N LYS A 301 2.59 -7.48 23.86
CA LYS A 301 3.63 -8.45 24.26
C LYS A 301 5.04 -7.89 24.24
N ASN A 302 5.24 -6.78 23.52
CA ASN A 302 6.56 -6.18 23.30
C ASN A 302 6.80 -4.92 24.16
N ILE A 303 5.84 -4.63 25.03
CA ILE A 303 5.88 -3.50 25.97
C ILE A 303 6.46 -3.92 27.31
#